data_8b070b42d3f95e10138bed6c5ece0998
#
_entry.id   8b070b42d3f95e10138bed6c5ece0998
#
_cell.length_a   1.000
_cell.length_b   1.000
_cell.length_c   1.000
_cell.angle_alpha   90.00
_cell.angle_beta   90.00
_cell.angle_gamma   90.00
#
_symmetry.space_group_name_H-M   'P 1'
#
loop_
_entity.id
_entity.type
_entity.pdbx_description
1 polymer ?
#
loop_
_entity_poly.entity_id
_entity_poly.type
_entity_poly.pdbx_seq_one_letter_code
_entity_poly.pdbx_strand_id
1 'polypeptide(L)'
;MRVITSFIPTLLCASLVLAPLAALQAAESVNLAAEHAAAVDRQRRIFFQYDPAADIQRKGGFGSDMDAVMGYVFDSVCEPGSQLDAICIDVSNEGVAHYRSKILPAIQHPGLMQWREQGLDYFDELIKQAHRREKEIWWGLRMNEVERGDLAVYDIKAFAEMKERNPVKAAHPDWLIRSWWWQGFWNYAVKEVRDYRLSLVREVAGQYDFDGVHLDFLRHTPFLPPGKQWENREHLTSFMREARSTLQSQAAKRGRPFLLAARVPDSVEGCHADGLDIETWAREALVDVLILGTRTINVDVASFRKAMAGAHVKLLPSFDCYHATDGYHGDQSLDLVRGVFGNYLHQGADGVGTFNGIIGSPEQAKKLGLTQTDTRDLRVFFTIGSLTTMNDKARYYPIERRGGYAHNEGHGSSNTHAPLPIVLRNDQEPSTLTIPIWEKVKSGTAARLRVVLFQHVESDEVTVQLNGTALKKDLVDAQWKDPRIFSPDSQPATVTPGALVRNPATQKLTRVEFLVPIEILKRGENRIAISVNRKGPFPPSTYVKVEKVEMHLE
;
A
#
# COMPACT_ATOMS: atom_id res chain seq x y z
N MET A 1 33.76 56.56 -62.86
CA MET A 1 32.38 56.21 -62.44
C MET A 1 32.45 54.93 -61.63
N ARG A 2 32.33 55.06 -60.32
CA ARG A 2 32.25 53.88 -59.42
C ARG A 2 30.80 53.78 -58.92
N VAL A 3 30.15 52.68 -59.21
CA VAL A 3 28.82 52.36 -58.72
C VAL A 3 29.00 51.72 -57.34
N ILE A 4 28.44 52.35 -56.32
CA ILE A 4 28.37 51.80 -54.94
C ILE A 4 27.01 51.10 -54.85
N THR A 5 27.00 49.79 -54.77
CA THR A 5 25.82 48.97 -54.42
C THR A 5 25.76 48.81 -52.93
N SER A 6 24.73 49.42 -52.34
CA SER A 6 24.41 49.29 -50.89
C SER A 6 23.80 47.93 -50.60
N PHE A 7 24.47 47.14 -49.73
CA PHE A 7 23.88 45.99 -49.07
C PHE A 7 23.05 46.44 -47.87
N ILE A 8 21.76 46.21 -47.90
CA ILE A 8 20.88 46.33 -46.74
C ILE A 8 20.84 44.95 -46.05
N PRO A 9 21.17 44.84 -44.77
CA PRO A 9 21.16 43.51 -44.10
C PRO A 9 19.73 43.08 -43.80
N THR A 10 19.35 41.92 -44.28
CA THR A 10 18.11 41.18 -43.97
C THR A 10 18.14 40.57 -42.58
N LEU A 11 18.38 41.32 -41.52
CA LEU A 11 18.48 40.83 -40.15
C LEU A 11 17.29 41.18 -39.26
N LEU A 12 16.26 41.86 -39.76
CA LEU A 12 15.13 42.33 -38.93
C LEU A 12 13.88 41.44 -38.95
N CYS A 13 13.80 40.41 -39.80
CA CYS A 13 12.61 39.55 -39.87
C CYS A 13 12.66 38.29 -38.96
N ALA A 14 13.82 37.87 -38.49
CA ALA A 14 13.92 36.66 -37.63
C ALA A 14 13.53 36.93 -36.17
N SER A 15 13.73 38.14 -35.65
CA SER A 15 13.43 38.49 -34.26
C SER A 15 11.94 38.72 -33.96
N LEU A 16 11.14 39.08 -34.99
CA LEU A 16 9.70 39.31 -34.82
C LEU A 16 8.83 38.05 -34.82
N VAL A 17 9.35 36.94 -35.32
CA VAL A 17 8.63 35.64 -35.32
C VAL A 17 8.99 34.78 -34.11
N LEU A 18 10.17 34.93 -33.53
CA LEU A 18 10.62 34.20 -32.35
C LEU A 18 9.98 34.65 -31.04
N ALA A 19 9.71 35.95 -30.91
CA ALA A 19 9.09 36.52 -29.71
C ALA A 19 7.64 36.04 -29.46
N PRO A 20 6.74 35.94 -30.45
CA PRO A 20 5.40 35.39 -30.23
C PRO A 20 5.42 33.87 -29.99
N LEU A 21 6.35 33.12 -30.58
CA LEU A 21 6.48 31.67 -30.34
C LEU A 21 6.97 31.40 -28.92
N ALA A 22 7.95 32.15 -28.44
CA ALA A 22 8.44 32.02 -27.05
C ALA A 22 7.36 32.47 -26.03
N ALA A 23 6.56 33.48 -26.33
CA ALA A 23 5.45 33.89 -25.48
C ALA A 23 4.31 32.85 -25.47
N LEU A 24 4.02 32.23 -26.60
CA LEU A 24 3.04 31.15 -26.69
C LEU A 24 3.51 29.89 -25.92
N GLN A 25 4.76 29.47 -26.09
CA GLN A 25 5.34 28.39 -25.33
C GLN A 25 5.40 28.65 -23.81
N ALA A 26 5.69 29.89 -23.42
CA ALA A 26 5.66 30.30 -22.02
C ALA A 26 4.22 30.28 -21.47
N ALA A 27 3.23 30.72 -22.23
CA ALA A 27 1.83 30.69 -21.85
C ALA A 27 1.32 29.22 -21.72
N GLU A 28 1.67 28.34 -22.67
CA GLU A 28 1.35 26.92 -22.60
C GLU A 28 2.02 26.22 -21.41
N SER A 29 3.27 26.56 -21.10
CA SER A 29 3.98 26.01 -19.94
C SER A 29 3.40 26.48 -18.61
N VAL A 30 2.95 27.72 -18.52
CA VAL A 30 2.28 28.28 -17.34
C VAL A 30 0.92 27.62 -17.14
N ASN A 31 0.16 27.38 -18.24
CA ASN A 31 -1.11 26.69 -18.18
C ASN A 31 -0.93 25.24 -17.68
N LEU A 32 0.03 24.50 -18.22
CA LEU A 32 0.32 23.12 -17.82
C LEU A 32 0.73 23.00 -16.35
N ALA A 33 1.49 23.97 -15.82
CA ALA A 33 1.85 24.01 -14.40
C ALA A 33 0.62 24.24 -13.50
N ALA A 34 -0.29 25.11 -13.88
CA ALA A 34 -1.54 25.34 -13.16
C ALA A 34 -2.46 24.12 -13.22
N GLU A 35 -2.55 23.48 -14.39
CA GLU A 35 -3.30 22.24 -14.58
C GLU A 35 -2.69 21.09 -13.76
N HIS A 36 -1.35 21.01 -13.67
CA HIS A 36 -0.68 20.04 -12.82
C HIS A 36 -1.05 20.23 -11.35
N ALA A 37 -0.96 21.46 -10.83
CA ALA A 37 -1.36 21.76 -9.46
C ALA A 37 -2.83 21.41 -9.21
N ALA A 38 -3.74 21.73 -10.13
CA ALA A 38 -5.15 21.37 -10.05
C ALA A 38 -5.35 19.82 -10.07
N ALA A 39 -4.55 19.12 -10.86
CA ALA A 39 -4.58 17.65 -10.91
C ALA A 39 -4.08 17.03 -9.61
N VAL A 40 -3.05 17.60 -8.96
CA VAL A 40 -2.61 17.19 -7.62
C VAL A 40 -3.72 17.40 -6.60
N ASP A 41 -4.43 18.53 -6.67
CA ASP A 41 -5.51 18.90 -5.74
C ASP A 41 -6.81 18.12 -5.95
N ARG A 42 -6.93 17.38 -7.04
CA ARG A 42 -8.09 16.53 -7.27
C ARG A 42 -8.31 15.59 -6.09
N GLN A 43 -9.55 15.47 -5.64
CA GLN A 43 -9.89 14.59 -4.54
C GLN A 43 -9.72 13.13 -4.95
N ARG A 44 -8.97 12.36 -4.13
CA ARG A 44 -8.83 10.91 -4.25
C ARG A 44 -9.26 10.30 -2.94
N ARG A 45 -10.58 10.10 -2.78
CA ARG A 45 -11.15 9.49 -1.56
C ARG A 45 -10.58 8.11 -1.33
N ILE A 46 -10.57 7.27 -2.38
CA ILE A 46 -9.94 5.94 -2.40
C ILE A 46 -9.04 5.85 -3.63
N PHE A 47 -7.77 5.54 -3.38
CA PHE A 47 -6.79 5.12 -4.38
C PHE A 47 -6.62 3.61 -4.25
N PHE A 48 -7.09 2.86 -5.23
CA PHE A 48 -7.07 1.40 -5.19
C PHE A 48 -5.93 0.85 -6.05
N GLN A 49 -5.04 0.10 -5.42
CA GLN A 49 -3.95 -0.60 -6.11
C GLN A 49 -4.38 -2.02 -6.44
N TYR A 50 -4.67 -2.26 -7.71
CA TYR A 50 -5.11 -3.53 -8.26
C TYR A 50 -3.94 -4.30 -8.86
N ASP A 51 -3.75 -5.54 -8.41
CA ASP A 51 -2.78 -6.48 -8.96
C ASP A 51 -3.48 -7.47 -9.91
N PRO A 52 -3.51 -7.20 -11.23
CA PRO A 52 -4.17 -8.06 -12.20
C PRO A 52 -3.46 -9.40 -12.39
N ALA A 53 -2.18 -9.51 -12.00
CA ALA A 53 -1.43 -10.73 -12.18
C ALA A 53 -2.04 -11.90 -11.40
N ALA A 54 -2.62 -11.64 -10.23
CA ALA A 54 -3.31 -12.66 -9.46
C ALA A 54 -4.51 -13.24 -10.22
N ASP A 55 -5.22 -12.43 -10.99
CA ASP A 55 -6.39 -12.86 -11.75
C ASP A 55 -6.01 -13.42 -13.13
N ILE A 56 -5.05 -12.80 -13.80
CA ILE A 56 -4.53 -13.26 -15.10
C ILE A 56 -3.85 -14.63 -14.97
N GLN A 57 -3.11 -14.86 -13.88
CA GLN A 57 -2.33 -16.08 -13.67
C GLN A 57 -3.13 -17.24 -13.05
N ARG A 58 -4.36 -17.01 -12.59
CA ARG A 58 -5.21 -18.09 -12.09
C ARG A 58 -5.54 -19.08 -13.21
N LYS A 59 -5.64 -20.35 -12.87
CA LYS A 59 -6.04 -21.43 -13.79
C LYS A 59 -7.40 -21.08 -14.41
N GLY A 60 -7.41 -20.85 -15.71
CA GLY A 60 -8.58 -20.38 -16.44
C GLY A 60 -8.54 -18.91 -16.82
N GLY A 61 -7.72 -18.09 -16.13
CA GLY A 61 -7.45 -16.67 -16.42
C GLY A 61 -8.62 -15.87 -16.98
N PHE A 62 -8.36 -14.65 -17.37
CA PHE A 62 -9.41 -13.77 -17.92
C PHE A 62 -10.08 -14.24 -19.22
N GLY A 63 -9.69 -15.34 -19.83
CA GLY A 63 -10.25 -15.69 -21.15
C GLY A 63 -9.96 -14.63 -22.22
N SER A 64 -10.72 -14.68 -23.33
CA SER A 64 -10.55 -13.76 -24.47
C SER A 64 -11.65 -12.71 -24.59
N ASP A 65 -12.64 -12.72 -23.70
CA ASP A 65 -13.74 -11.75 -23.69
C ASP A 65 -13.31 -10.48 -22.95
N MET A 66 -12.88 -9.47 -23.71
CA MET A 66 -12.42 -8.18 -23.20
C MET A 66 -13.52 -7.45 -22.42
N ASP A 67 -14.77 -7.49 -22.90
CA ASP A 67 -15.88 -6.79 -22.24
C ASP A 67 -16.19 -7.42 -20.88
N ALA A 68 -16.15 -8.75 -20.79
CA ALA A 68 -16.32 -9.45 -19.52
C ALA A 68 -15.19 -9.13 -18.53
N VAL A 69 -13.93 -9.01 -19.01
CA VAL A 69 -12.78 -8.60 -18.17
C VAL A 69 -12.96 -7.17 -17.68
N MET A 70 -13.34 -6.24 -18.56
CA MET A 70 -13.55 -4.84 -18.18
C MET A 70 -14.74 -4.71 -17.21
N GLY A 71 -15.80 -5.46 -17.41
CA GLY A 71 -16.92 -5.54 -16.46
C GLY A 71 -16.45 -6.02 -15.08
N TYR A 72 -15.62 -7.06 -15.02
CA TYR A 72 -15.04 -7.55 -13.77
C TYR A 72 -14.17 -6.49 -13.06
N VAL A 73 -13.36 -5.76 -13.81
CA VAL A 73 -12.46 -4.74 -13.24
C VAL A 73 -13.23 -3.53 -12.70
N PHE A 74 -14.28 -3.10 -13.37
CA PHE A 74 -14.84 -1.78 -13.11
C PHE A 74 -16.27 -1.77 -12.56
N ASP A 75 -17.15 -2.69 -12.96
CA ASP A 75 -18.58 -2.47 -12.73
C ASP A 75 -18.93 -2.37 -11.25
N SER A 76 -18.54 -3.36 -10.45
CA SER A 76 -18.91 -3.40 -9.03
C SER A 76 -18.25 -2.29 -8.19
N VAL A 77 -17.03 -1.88 -8.53
CA VAL A 77 -16.29 -0.86 -7.76
C VAL A 77 -16.59 0.56 -8.22
N CYS A 78 -17.22 0.72 -9.39
CA CYS A 78 -17.61 2.02 -9.94
C CYS A 78 -19.12 2.27 -9.89
N GLU A 79 -19.90 1.46 -9.19
CA GLU A 79 -21.34 1.68 -9.01
C GLU A 79 -21.65 3.04 -8.38
N PRO A 80 -22.85 3.60 -8.61
CA PRO A 80 -23.27 4.84 -7.98
C PRO A 80 -23.11 4.81 -6.46
N GLY A 81 -22.48 5.84 -5.90
CA GLY A 81 -22.17 5.92 -4.47
C GLY A 81 -20.79 5.38 -4.09
N SER A 82 -20.08 4.74 -5.00
CA SER A 82 -18.67 4.37 -4.79
C SER A 82 -17.80 5.60 -4.53
N GLN A 83 -16.86 5.44 -3.61
CA GLN A 83 -15.88 6.45 -3.24
C GLN A 83 -14.53 6.20 -3.93
N LEU A 84 -14.47 5.24 -4.85
CA LEU A 84 -13.30 4.98 -5.66
C LEU A 84 -13.10 6.12 -6.66
N ASP A 85 -11.95 6.78 -6.61
CA ASP A 85 -11.61 7.89 -7.52
C ASP A 85 -10.41 7.56 -8.42
N ALA A 86 -9.50 6.68 -7.96
CA ALA A 86 -8.31 6.30 -8.72
C ALA A 86 -8.04 4.79 -8.61
N ILE A 87 -7.68 4.17 -9.73
CA ILE A 87 -7.23 2.78 -9.82
C ILE A 87 -5.78 2.79 -10.31
N CYS A 88 -4.91 2.10 -9.59
CA CYS A 88 -3.55 1.83 -10.02
C CYS A 88 -3.44 0.38 -10.48
N ILE A 89 -3.07 0.17 -11.73
CA ILE A 89 -2.77 -1.15 -12.25
C ILE A 89 -1.34 -1.50 -11.88
N ASP A 90 -1.21 -2.36 -10.88
CA ASP A 90 0.08 -2.76 -10.34
C ASP A 90 0.63 -3.96 -11.11
N VAL A 91 1.63 -3.71 -11.95
CA VAL A 91 2.25 -4.76 -12.75
C VAL A 91 3.25 -5.54 -11.90
N SER A 92 2.88 -6.75 -11.52
CA SER A 92 3.61 -7.60 -10.58
C SER A 92 4.63 -8.55 -11.20
N ASN A 93 4.77 -8.59 -12.52
CA ASN A 93 5.68 -9.51 -13.17
C ASN A 93 6.92 -8.80 -13.71
N GLU A 94 8.01 -8.86 -12.96
CA GLU A 94 9.31 -8.50 -13.51
C GLU A 94 9.71 -9.50 -14.59
N GLY A 95 10.12 -8.98 -15.73
CA GLY A 95 10.63 -9.78 -16.83
C GLY A 95 9.64 -10.06 -17.95
N VAL A 96 8.33 -9.79 -17.77
CA VAL A 96 7.32 -9.91 -18.84
C VAL A 96 6.34 -8.75 -18.81
N ALA A 97 5.83 -8.35 -19.96
CA ALA A 97 4.88 -7.25 -20.10
C ALA A 97 3.46 -7.73 -20.40
N HIS A 98 2.49 -7.18 -19.68
CA HIS A 98 1.06 -7.33 -19.99
C HIS A 98 0.59 -6.39 -21.11
N TYR A 99 1.45 -5.48 -21.52
CA TYR A 99 1.24 -4.44 -22.54
C TYR A 99 2.19 -4.62 -23.73
N ARG A 100 2.09 -3.79 -24.76
CA ARG A 100 2.99 -3.82 -25.93
C ARG A 100 4.34 -3.18 -25.56
N SER A 101 5.23 -3.97 -25.01
CA SER A 101 6.58 -3.53 -24.68
C SER A 101 7.58 -3.85 -25.82
N LYS A 102 8.56 -2.95 -25.99
CA LYS A 102 9.76 -3.15 -26.82
C LYS A 102 10.96 -3.57 -25.98
N ILE A 103 10.83 -3.49 -24.66
CA ILE A 103 11.90 -3.74 -23.68
C ILE A 103 11.71 -5.13 -23.05
N LEU A 104 10.48 -5.46 -22.68
CA LEU A 104 10.15 -6.71 -22.01
C LEU A 104 9.48 -7.69 -22.97
N PRO A 105 9.77 -9.00 -22.86
CA PRO A 105 9.02 -10.02 -23.59
C PRO A 105 7.54 -10.00 -23.15
N ALA A 106 6.67 -10.36 -24.09
CA ALA A 106 5.24 -10.43 -23.80
C ALA A 106 4.94 -11.61 -22.87
N ILE A 107 4.06 -11.40 -21.92
CA ILE A 107 3.51 -12.52 -21.12
C ILE A 107 2.78 -13.50 -22.05
N GLN A 108 3.06 -14.79 -21.86
CA GLN A 108 2.48 -15.86 -22.65
C GLN A 108 1.14 -16.32 -22.05
N HIS A 109 0.14 -15.42 -22.08
CA HIS A 109 -1.21 -15.71 -21.61
C HIS A 109 -2.16 -15.82 -22.81
N PRO A 110 -2.93 -16.93 -22.98
CA PRO A 110 -3.74 -17.16 -24.17
C PRO A 110 -4.70 -16.02 -24.51
N GLY A 111 -5.44 -15.49 -23.51
CA GLY A 111 -6.37 -14.37 -23.71
C GLY A 111 -5.68 -13.08 -24.15
N LEU A 112 -4.57 -12.72 -23.51
CA LEU A 112 -3.78 -11.54 -23.89
C LEU A 112 -3.14 -11.68 -25.27
N MET A 113 -2.69 -12.87 -25.64
CA MET A 113 -2.17 -13.15 -26.98
C MET A 113 -3.27 -12.99 -28.04
N GLN A 114 -4.44 -13.55 -27.81
CA GLN A 114 -5.58 -13.43 -28.71
C GLN A 114 -6.02 -11.97 -28.90
N TRP A 115 -6.04 -11.15 -27.83
CA TRP A 115 -6.33 -9.72 -27.95
C TRP A 115 -5.29 -9.01 -28.82
N ARG A 116 -4.01 -9.31 -28.64
CA ARG A 116 -2.93 -8.73 -29.47
C ARG A 116 -3.07 -9.10 -30.95
N GLU A 117 -3.45 -10.35 -31.26
CA GLU A 117 -3.74 -10.80 -32.62
C GLU A 117 -4.93 -10.05 -33.24
N GLN A 118 -5.92 -9.70 -32.43
CA GLN A 118 -7.07 -8.87 -32.80
C GLN A 118 -6.73 -7.36 -32.86
N GLY A 119 -5.52 -6.97 -32.56
CA GLY A 119 -5.10 -5.56 -32.53
C GLY A 119 -5.51 -4.81 -31.26
N LEU A 120 -6.10 -5.50 -30.26
CA LEU A 120 -6.48 -4.92 -28.99
C LEU A 120 -5.30 -4.84 -28.03
N ASP A 121 -5.29 -3.82 -27.16
CA ASP A 121 -4.32 -3.66 -26.09
C ASP A 121 -5.02 -3.56 -24.75
N TYR A 122 -4.57 -4.36 -23.80
CA TYR A 122 -5.17 -4.43 -22.47
C TYR A 122 -5.10 -3.10 -21.73
N PHE A 123 -3.97 -2.38 -21.83
CA PHE A 123 -3.81 -1.08 -21.16
C PHE A 123 -4.65 0.01 -21.83
N ASP A 124 -4.71 0.04 -23.15
CA ASP A 124 -5.57 0.99 -23.86
C ASP A 124 -7.04 0.84 -23.45
N GLU A 125 -7.52 -0.42 -23.34
CA GLU A 125 -8.91 -0.65 -22.94
C GLU A 125 -9.15 -0.32 -21.46
N LEU A 126 -8.23 -0.64 -20.55
CA LEU A 126 -8.31 -0.24 -19.15
C LEU A 126 -8.40 1.29 -19.00
N ILE A 127 -7.56 2.03 -19.72
CA ILE A 127 -7.54 3.49 -19.68
C ILE A 127 -8.88 4.06 -20.19
N LYS A 128 -9.32 3.58 -21.33
CA LYS A 128 -10.60 3.99 -21.93
C LYS A 128 -11.78 3.71 -20.99
N GLN A 129 -11.82 2.57 -20.35
CA GLN A 129 -12.90 2.19 -19.45
C GLN A 129 -12.88 2.97 -18.13
N ALA A 130 -11.70 3.28 -17.59
CA ALA A 130 -11.56 4.14 -16.42
C ALA A 130 -12.03 5.57 -16.72
N HIS A 131 -11.54 6.18 -17.81
CA HIS A 131 -11.90 7.54 -18.20
C HIS A 131 -13.39 7.69 -18.52
N ARG A 132 -14.04 6.69 -19.18
CA ARG A 132 -15.49 6.67 -19.39
C ARG A 132 -16.31 6.70 -18.09
N ARG A 133 -15.73 6.21 -17.00
CA ARG A 133 -16.34 6.19 -15.66
C ARG A 133 -15.86 7.35 -14.78
N GLU A 134 -15.18 8.32 -15.37
CA GLU A 134 -14.59 9.47 -14.65
C GLU A 134 -13.66 9.07 -13.50
N LYS A 135 -12.92 7.98 -13.70
CA LYS A 135 -11.90 7.49 -12.76
C LYS A 135 -10.51 7.75 -13.29
N GLU A 136 -9.60 8.15 -12.39
CA GLU A 136 -8.17 8.15 -12.72
C GLU A 136 -7.65 6.73 -12.85
N ILE A 137 -6.74 6.53 -13.79
CA ILE A 137 -6.02 5.28 -13.94
C ILE A 137 -4.52 5.51 -13.95
N TRP A 138 -3.82 4.74 -13.13
CA TRP A 138 -2.40 4.88 -12.90
C TRP A 138 -1.68 3.60 -13.26
N TRP A 139 -0.46 3.72 -13.77
CA TRP A 139 0.42 2.58 -13.96
C TRP A 139 1.34 2.41 -12.74
N GLY A 140 1.33 1.21 -12.14
CA GLY A 140 2.17 0.86 -11.00
C GLY A 140 3.40 0.08 -11.43
N LEU A 141 4.57 0.54 -11.00
CA LEU A 141 5.84 -0.16 -11.14
C LEU A 141 6.37 -0.54 -9.77
N ARG A 142 6.41 -1.83 -9.46
CA ARG A 142 7.13 -2.34 -8.30
C ARG A 142 8.62 -2.14 -8.50
N MET A 143 9.27 -1.48 -7.55
CA MET A 143 10.69 -1.16 -7.67
C MET A 143 11.56 -2.42 -7.54
N ASN A 144 11.08 -3.40 -6.79
CA ASN A 144 11.55 -4.79 -6.81
C ASN A 144 10.37 -5.75 -6.82
N GLU A 145 10.54 -6.93 -7.39
CA GLU A 145 9.55 -8.00 -7.40
C GLU A 145 10.26 -9.37 -7.31
N VAL A 146 9.51 -10.37 -6.88
CA VAL A 146 9.88 -11.76 -7.08
C VAL A 146 9.33 -12.22 -8.43
N GLU A 147 10.21 -12.61 -9.32
CA GLU A 147 9.84 -13.11 -10.63
C GLU A 147 9.13 -14.45 -10.49
N ARG A 148 7.98 -14.55 -11.12
CA ARG A 148 7.18 -15.78 -11.11
C ARG A 148 7.27 -16.55 -12.43
N GLY A 149 7.99 -15.99 -13.41
CA GLY A 149 8.12 -16.60 -14.76
C GLY A 149 6.76 -16.80 -15.43
N ASP A 150 6.73 -17.72 -16.38
CA ASP A 150 5.51 -18.12 -17.09
C ASP A 150 4.57 -19.00 -16.24
N LEU A 151 4.78 -19.07 -14.94
CA LEU A 151 3.97 -19.90 -14.06
C LEU A 151 2.54 -19.37 -14.04
N ALA A 152 1.73 -19.91 -14.92
CA ALA A 152 0.29 -19.67 -15.02
C ALA A 152 -0.48 -20.11 -13.76
N VAL A 153 0.23 -20.52 -12.69
CA VAL A 153 -0.36 -21.06 -11.48
C VAL A 153 0.41 -20.54 -10.27
N TYR A 154 -0.32 -20.09 -9.28
CA TYR A 154 0.18 -19.83 -7.93
C TYR A 154 0.61 -21.15 -7.27
N ASP A 155 1.67 -21.76 -7.79
CA ASP A 155 2.21 -22.99 -7.24
C ASP A 155 3.53 -22.69 -6.50
N ILE A 156 3.46 -22.73 -5.18
CA ILE A 156 4.60 -22.49 -4.29
C ILE A 156 5.73 -23.52 -4.53
N LYS A 157 5.40 -24.74 -4.93
CA LYS A 157 6.41 -25.74 -5.27
C LYS A 157 7.13 -25.37 -6.55
N ALA A 158 6.39 -24.92 -7.56
CA ALA A 158 6.98 -24.43 -8.82
C ALA A 158 7.88 -23.22 -8.58
N PHE A 159 7.55 -22.35 -7.59
CA PHE A 159 8.41 -21.26 -7.14
C PHE A 159 9.77 -21.73 -6.58
N ALA A 160 9.74 -22.73 -5.72
CA ALA A 160 10.95 -23.32 -5.13
C ALA A 160 11.79 -24.09 -6.17
N GLU A 161 11.14 -24.60 -7.22
CA GLU A 161 11.75 -25.37 -8.30
C GLU A 161 12.18 -24.54 -9.51
N MET A 162 11.86 -23.25 -9.52
CA MET A 162 12.19 -22.34 -10.62
C MET A 162 13.71 -22.22 -10.79
N LYS A 163 14.22 -22.66 -11.93
CA LYS A 163 15.66 -22.67 -12.24
C LYS A 163 16.08 -21.54 -13.17
N GLU A 164 15.12 -20.94 -13.87
CA GLU A 164 15.39 -19.89 -14.83
C GLU A 164 15.38 -18.52 -14.16
N ARG A 165 16.43 -17.76 -14.36
CA ARG A 165 16.52 -16.37 -13.92
C ARG A 165 15.90 -15.45 -14.95
N ASN A 166 15.39 -14.30 -14.48
CA ASN A 166 15.14 -13.15 -15.33
C ASN A 166 16.39 -12.93 -16.22
N PRO A 167 16.25 -12.89 -17.56
CA PRO A 167 17.41 -12.80 -18.46
C PRO A 167 18.34 -11.63 -18.18
N VAL A 168 17.79 -10.47 -17.83
CA VAL A 168 18.59 -9.28 -17.48
C VAL A 168 19.36 -9.50 -16.17
N LYS A 169 18.71 -10.07 -15.16
CA LYS A 169 19.38 -10.42 -13.89
C LYS A 169 20.44 -11.50 -14.08
N ALA A 170 20.20 -12.44 -14.97
CA ALA A 170 21.19 -13.49 -15.30
C ALA A 170 22.42 -12.93 -16.00
N ALA A 171 22.21 -11.96 -16.91
CA ALA A 171 23.28 -11.31 -17.65
C ALA A 171 24.11 -10.33 -16.76
N HIS A 172 23.50 -9.79 -15.73
CA HIS A 172 24.09 -8.73 -14.90
C HIS A 172 24.01 -9.05 -13.39
N PRO A 173 24.71 -10.09 -12.90
CA PRO A 173 24.70 -10.46 -11.49
C PRO A 173 25.32 -9.39 -10.57
N ASP A 174 26.14 -8.49 -11.10
CA ASP A 174 26.74 -7.33 -10.46
C ASP A 174 25.74 -6.18 -10.23
N TRP A 175 24.60 -6.19 -10.90
CA TRP A 175 23.51 -5.23 -10.70
C TRP A 175 22.60 -5.56 -9.51
N LEU A 176 22.85 -6.69 -8.84
CA LEU A 176 21.92 -7.26 -7.89
C LEU A 176 22.42 -7.20 -6.45
N ILE A 177 21.46 -7.01 -5.54
CA ILE A 177 21.63 -7.23 -4.11
C ILE A 177 21.24 -8.66 -3.80
N ARG A 178 22.17 -9.44 -3.22
CA ARG A 178 21.86 -10.76 -2.69
C ARG A 178 21.04 -10.59 -1.41
N SER A 179 19.88 -11.17 -1.40
CA SER A 179 18.91 -11.10 -0.31
C SER A 179 18.18 -12.44 -0.17
N TRP A 180 17.01 -12.45 0.47
CA TRP A 180 16.21 -13.66 0.68
C TRP A 180 15.64 -14.26 -0.64
N TRP A 181 15.52 -13.46 -1.71
CA TRP A 181 15.11 -13.94 -3.03
C TRP A 181 16.34 -14.44 -3.82
N TRP A 182 16.30 -15.67 -4.28
CA TRP A 182 17.45 -16.33 -4.90
C TRP A 182 17.92 -15.69 -6.23
N GLN A 183 17.02 -14.99 -6.94
CA GLN A 183 17.41 -14.22 -8.13
C GLN A 183 18.09 -12.90 -7.78
N GLY A 184 17.96 -12.42 -6.56
CA GLY A 184 18.44 -11.12 -6.12
C GLY A 184 17.46 -9.98 -6.44
N PHE A 185 17.72 -8.82 -5.84
CA PHE A 185 16.96 -7.59 -6.06
C PHE A 185 17.82 -6.55 -6.77
N TRP A 186 17.17 -5.62 -7.49
CA TRP A 186 17.83 -4.54 -8.19
C TRP A 186 18.56 -3.62 -7.21
N ASN A 187 19.85 -3.38 -7.47
CA ASN A 187 20.66 -2.42 -6.71
C ASN A 187 20.61 -1.05 -7.36
N TYR A 188 19.77 -0.17 -6.83
CA TYR A 188 19.63 1.18 -7.38
C TYR A 188 20.85 2.08 -7.15
N ALA A 189 21.87 1.65 -6.40
CA ALA A 189 23.17 2.31 -6.38
C ALA A 189 23.91 2.18 -7.72
N VAL A 190 23.60 1.13 -8.51
CA VAL A 190 24.13 0.91 -9.86
C VAL A 190 23.38 1.79 -10.86
N LYS A 191 24.12 2.57 -11.65
CA LYS A 191 23.50 3.51 -12.60
C LYS A 191 22.69 2.79 -13.68
N GLU A 192 23.23 1.70 -14.20
CA GLU A 192 22.63 0.90 -15.27
C GLU A 192 21.29 0.31 -14.83
N VAL A 193 21.14 -0.05 -13.55
CA VAL A 193 19.84 -0.46 -12.97
C VAL A 193 18.84 0.70 -13.03
N ARG A 194 19.25 1.90 -12.63
CA ARG A 194 18.37 3.06 -12.70
C ARG A 194 17.97 3.36 -14.15
N ASP A 195 18.92 3.34 -15.08
CA ASP A 195 18.67 3.56 -16.52
C ASP A 195 17.69 2.53 -17.08
N TYR A 196 17.87 1.25 -16.75
CA TYR A 196 16.98 0.16 -17.15
C TYR A 196 15.56 0.36 -16.60
N ARG A 197 15.42 0.63 -15.30
CA ARG A 197 14.11 0.83 -14.68
C ARG A 197 13.41 2.09 -15.20
N LEU A 198 14.15 3.17 -15.45
CA LEU A 198 13.64 4.38 -16.09
C LEU A 198 13.23 4.16 -17.56
N SER A 199 13.85 3.22 -18.26
CA SER A 199 13.46 2.92 -19.64
C SER A 199 12.02 2.37 -19.71
N LEU A 200 11.59 1.59 -18.68
CA LEU A 200 10.21 1.12 -18.57
C LEU A 200 9.23 2.28 -18.29
N VAL A 201 9.61 3.21 -17.42
CA VAL A 201 8.81 4.41 -17.16
C VAL A 201 8.66 5.24 -18.44
N ARG A 202 9.75 5.44 -19.19
CA ARG A 202 9.73 6.18 -20.47
C ARG A 202 8.86 5.49 -21.51
N GLU A 203 8.94 4.16 -21.61
CA GLU A 203 8.15 3.37 -22.55
C GLU A 203 6.66 3.52 -22.26
N VAL A 204 6.22 3.26 -21.03
CA VAL A 204 4.80 3.30 -20.66
C VAL A 204 4.27 4.72 -20.76
N ALA A 205 4.97 5.72 -20.20
CA ALA A 205 4.55 7.12 -20.25
C ALA A 205 4.51 7.68 -21.68
N GLY A 206 5.30 7.12 -22.58
CA GLY A 206 5.32 7.53 -24.00
C GLY A 206 4.28 6.84 -24.87
N GLN A 207 3.73 5.71 -24.44
CA GLN A 207 2.79 4.90 -25.23
C GLN A 207 1.34 5.01 -24.75
N TYR A 208 1.11 5.21 -23.45
CA TYR A 208 -0.20 5.09 -22.83
C TYR A 208 -0.63 6.36 -22.13
N ASP A 209 -1.92 6.63 -22.18
CA ASP A 209 -2.53 7.85 -21.63
C ASP A 209 -2.97 7.69 -20.16
N PHE A 210 -2.11 7.09 -19.32
CA PHE A 210 -2.33 7.04 -17.87
C PHE A 210 -2.36 8.44 -17.25
N ASP A 211 -3.10 8.64 -16.16
CA ASP A 211 -3.13 9.90 -15.40
C ASP A 211 -1.87 10.08 -14.56
N GLY A 212 -1.24 8.99 -14.15
CA GLY A 212 0.00 9.01 -13.37
C GLY A 212 0.76 7.71 -13.40
N VAL A 213 1.98 7.78 -12.87
CA VAL A 213 2.85 6.64 -12.56
C VAL A 213 2.95 6.49 -11.05
N HIS A 214 2.85 5.27 -10.57
CA HIS A 214 3.02 4.90 -9.18
C HIS A 214 4.27 4.02 -9.02
N LEU A 215 5.25 4.49 -8.25
CA LEU A 215 6.48 3.77 -7.95
C LEU A 215 6.35 3.10 -6.58
N ASP A 216 6.37 1.78 -6.56
CA ASP A 216 6.15 1.00 -5.35
C ASP A 216 7.46 0.62 -4.68
N PHE A 217 7.86 1.38 -3.65
CA PHE A 217 9.04 1.10 -2.82
C PHE A 217 8.71 0.23 -1.60
N LEU A 218 7.49 -0.23 -1.44
CA LEU A 218 7.11 -1.05 -0.29
C LEU A 218 7.11 -2.55 -0.60
N ARG A 219 7.26 -2.90 -1.86
CA ARG A 219 7.28 -4.30 -2.30
C ARG A 219 8.73 -4.79 -2.44
N HIS A 220 9.10 -5.83 -1.71
CA HIS A 220 10.35 -6.59 -1.85
C HIS A 220 11.64 -5.73 -1.74
N THR A 221 11.88 -5.19 -0.58
CA THR A 221 13.17 -4.53 -0.25
C THR A 221 14.29 -5.56 -0.09
N PRO A 222 15.58 -5.18 -0.17
CA PRO A 222 16.14 -3.83 -0.22
C PRO A 222 16.33 -3.29 -1.65
N PHE A 223 16.41 -1.95 -1.79
CA PHE A 223 16.71 -1.25 -3.05
C PHE A 223 18.15 -0.76 -3.14
N LEU A 224 18.80 -0.64 -2.00
CA LEU A 224 20.16 -0.14 -1.82
C LEU A 224 20.96 -1.14 -0.98
N PRO A 225 22.30 -1.09 -1.01
CA PRO A 225 23.14 -2.01 -0.25
C PRO A 225 22.76 -2.03 1.25
N PRO A 226 22.47 -3.23 1.81
CA PRO A 226 22.04 -3.38 3.20
C PRO A 226 23.03 -2.76 4.20
N GLY A 227 22.50 -2.05 5.20
CA GLY A 227 23.28 -1.33 6.21
C GLY A 227 23.84 0.02 5.73
N LYS A 228 23.65 0.38 4.44
CA LYS A 228 24.10 1.63 3.84
C LYS A 228 22.99 2.35 3.06
N GLN A 229 21.74 2.04 3.34
CA GLN A 229 20.61 2.57 2.56
C GLN A 229 20.57 4.10 2.65
N TRP A 230 20.66 4.67 3.85
CA TRP A 230 20.60 6.12 4.03
C TRP A 230 21.81 6.84 3.43
N GLU A 231 23.01 6.25 3.50
CA GLU A 231 24.21 6.80 2.87
C GLU A 231 24.04 6.88 1.34
N ASN A 232 23.38 5.89 0.75
CA ASN A 232 23.17 5.76 -0.70
C ASN A 232 21.85 6.36 -1.20
N ARG A 233 21.04 7.04 -0.37
CA ARG A 233 19.72 7.58 -0.69
C ARG A 233 19.66 8.48 -1.92
N GLU A 234 20.76 9.18 -2.20
CA GLU A 234 20.86 10.09 -3.35
C GLU A 234 20.69 9.34 -4.69
N HIS A 235 21.02 8.06 -4.76
CA HIS A 235 20.78 7.27 -5.97
C HIS A 235 19.28 7.09 -6.26
N LEU A 236 18.47 6.88 -5.23
CA LEU A 236 17.00 6.82 -5.39
C LEU A 236 16.42 8.21 -5.66
N THR A 237 16.95 9.26 -5.02
CA THR A 237 16.54 10.64 -5.30
C THR A 237 16.88 11.05 -6.73
N SER A 238 18.05 10.67 -7.25
CA SER A 238 18.41 10.88 -8.65
C SER A 238 17.44 10.15 -9.60
N PHE A 239 17.07 8.91 -9.29
CA PHE A 239 16.05 8.18 -10.05
C PHE A 239 14.71 8.92 -10.05
N MET A 240 14.27 9.45 -8.91
CA MET A 240 13.02 10.23 -8.81
C MET A 240 13.07 11.50 -9.65
N ARG A 241 14.21 12.22 -9.66
CA ARG A 241 14.39 13.41 -10.51
C ARG A 241 14.25 13.08 -12.00
N GLU A 242 14.86 11.98 -12.45
CA GLU A 242 14.78 11.55 -13.84
C GLU A 242 13.38 11.04 -14.21
N ALA A 243 12.71 10.34 -13.29
CA ALA A 243 11.32 9.93 -13.48
C ALA A 243 10.41 11.16 -13.62
N ARG A 244 10.53 12.14 -12.71
CA ARG A 244 9.78 13.41 -12.78
C ARG A 244 10.04 14.15 -14.09
N SER A 245 11.29 14.31 -14.48
CA SER A 245 11.67 14.97 -15.75
C SER A 245 11.07 14.27 -16.97
N THR A 246 11.07 12.93 -16.96
CA THR A 246 10.43 12.11 -17.99
C THR A 246 8.93 12.39 -18.09
N LEU A 247 8.22 12.39 -16.95
CA LEU A 247 6.78 12.63 -16.92
C LEU A 247 6.42 14.06 -17.31
N GLN A 248 7.21 15.05 -16.91
CA GLN A 248 7.04 16.45 -17.34
C GLN A 248 7.21 16.60 -18.85
N SER A 249 8.21 15.94 -19.43
CA SER A 249 8.41 15.94 -20.88
C SER A 249 7.24 15.29 -21.63
N GLN A 250 6.67 14.19 -21.10
CA GLN A 250 5.48 13.56 -21.69
C GLN A 250 4.22 14.43 -21.48
N ALA A 251 4.06 15.06 -20.32
CA ALA A 251 2.98 16.00 -20.07
C ALA A 251 2.96 17.15 -21.09
N ALA A 252 4.14 17.73 -21.38
CA ALA A 252 4.27 18.77 -22.39
C ALA A 252 3.89 18.29 -23.81
N LYS A 253 4.23 17.05 -24.17
CA LYS A 253 3.89 16.48 -25.48
C LYS A 253 2.40 16.19 -25.64
N ARG A 254 1.72 15.75 -24.58
CA ARG A 254 0.31 15.37 -24.63
C ARG A 254 -0.64 16.50 -24.23
N GLY A 255 -0.10 17.66 -23.79
CA GLY A 255 -0.87 18.84 -23.40
C GLY A 255 -1.72 18.65 -22.14
N ARG A 256 -1.38 17.69 -21.26
CA ARG A 256 -2.07 17.46 -19.99
C ARG A 256 -1.11 16.91 -18.93
N PRO A 257 -1.40 17.12 -17.62
CA PRO A 257 -0.51 16.67 -16.52
C PRO A 257 -0.24 15.19 -16.53
N PHE A 258 0.94 14.79 -16.06
CA PHE A 258 1.31 13.44 -15.72
C PHE A 258 1.81 13.40 -14.28
N LEU A 259 1.07 12.74 -13.41
CA LEU A 259 1.35 12.72 -11.98
C LEU A 259 2.34 11.61 -11.60
N LEU A 260 3.03 11.79 -10.47
CA LEU A 260 3.94 10.80 -9.90
C LEU A 260 3.57 10.50 -8.46
N ALA A 261 3.24 9.25 -8.18
CA ALA A 261 3.04 8.73 -6.83
C ALA A 261 4.18 7.82 -6.42
N ALA A 262 4.43 7.72 -5.13
CA ALA A 262 5.31 6.72 -4.54
C ALA A 262 4.64 6.04 -3.34
N ARG A 263 4.72 4.72 -3.26
CA ARG A 263 4.35 3.98 -2.05
C ARG A 263 5.59 3.75 -1.21
N VAL A 264 5.50 4.17 0.05
CA VAL A 264 6.62 4.21 1.00
C VAL A 264 6.22 3.56 2.33
N PRO A 265 7.18 3.21 3.22
CA PRO A 265 6.89 2.72 4.57
C PRO A 265 5.88 3.57 5.34
N ASP A 266 5.37 3.01 6.43
CA ASP A 266 4.32 3.57 7.30
C ASP A 266 4.81 4.65 8.27
N SER A 267 6.10 4.89 8.32
CA SER A 267 6.76 5.89 9.16
C SER A 267 7.91 6.58 8.43
N VAL A 268 8.24 7.80 8.84
CA VAL A 268 9.38 8.57 8.29
C VAL A 268 10.69 7.83 8.56
N GLU A 269 10.84 7.27 9.75
CA GLU A 269 12.00 6.47 10.14
C GLU A 269 12.13 5.22 9.27
N GLY A 270 11.02 4.57 8.93
CA GLY A 270 10.98 3.46 7.99
C GLY A 270 11.43 3.85 6.59
N CYS A 271 11.02 5.03 6.11
CA CYS A 271 11.51 5.59 4.85
C CYS A 271 13.04 5.79 4.89
N HIS A 272 13.57 6.37 5.94
CA HIS A 272 15.01 6.57 6.11
C HIS A 272 15.76 5.23 6.19
N ALA A 273 15.21 4.24 6.88
CA ALA A 273 15.81 2.90 6.98
C ALA A 273 15.96 2.23 5.59
N ASP A 274 15.03 2.48 4.68
CA ASP A 274 15.07 1.97 3.31
C ASP A 274 15.80 2.91 2.33
N GLY A 275 16.29 4.07 2.80
CA GLY A 275 17.04 5.05 2.00
C GLY A 275 16.14 5.92 1.12
N LEU A 276 14.88 6.12 1.52
CA LEU A 276 13.92 6.97 0.82
C LEU A 276 13.92 8.37 1.47
N ASP A 277 14.55 9.34 0.82
CA ASP A 277 14.63 10.74 1.27
C ASP A 277 13.38 11.50 0.82
N ILE A 278 12.25 11.16 1.45
CA ILE A 278 10.93 11.69 1.10
C ILE A 278 10.83 13.21 1.33
N GLU A 279 11.58 13.75 2.29
CA GLU A 279 11.66 15.20 2.55
C GLU A 279 12.29 15.93 1.36
N THR A 280 13.37 15.37 0.81
CA THR A 280 13.98 15.91 -0.40
C THR A 280 13.05 15.76 -1.61
N TRP A 281 12.36 14.61 -1.74
CA TRP A 281 11.39 14.43 -2.83
C TRP A 281 10.26 15.45 -2.78
N ALA A 282 9.77 15.75 -1.59
CA ALA A 282 8.73 16.76 -1.40
C ALA A 282 9.25 18.19 -1.68
N ARG A 283 10.41 18.55 -1.12
CA ARG A 283 11.01 19.87 -1.29
C ARG A 283 11.33 20.20 -2.76
N GLU A 284 11.73 19.21 -3.52
CA GLU A 284 12.05 19.33 -4.94
C GLU A 284 10.84 19.07 -5.85
N ALA A 285 9.64 18.89 -5.29
CA ALA A 285 8.41 18.56 -6.02
C ALA A 285 8.56 17.34 -6.97
N LEU A 286 9.30 16.31 -6.50
CA LEU A 286 9.52 15.10 -7.27
C LEU A 286 8.34 14.14 -7.21
N VAL A 287 7.48 14.25 -6.20
CA VAL A 287 6.32 13.40 -5.97
C VAL A 287 5.08 14.24 -5.72
N ASP A 288 3.93 13.80 -6.25
CA ASP A 288 2.63 14.46 -6.07
C ASP A 288 1.78 13.79 -4.99
N VAL A 289 1.94 12.46 -4.86
CA VAL A 289 1.17 11.63 -3.94
C VAL A 289 2.10 10.64 -3.24
N LEU A 290 2.07 10.60 -1.92
CA LEU A 290 2.69 9.55 -1.12
C LEU A 290 1.61 8.59 -0.61
N ILE A 291 1.75 7.31 -0.93
CA ILE A 291 0.93 6.23 -0.39
C ILE A 291 1.71 5.60 0.75
N LEU A 292 1.17 5.68 1.98
CA LEU A 292 1.89 5.37 3.21
C LEU A 292 1.50 4.00 3.74
N GLY A 293 2.47 3.12 3.88
CA GLY A 293 2.25 1.77 4.38
C GLY A 293 1.44 0.89 3.42
N THR A 294 0.99 -0.22 3.92
CA THR A 294 0.01 -1.11 3.24
C THR A 294 -0.47 -2.27 4.12
N ARG A 295 0.35 -2.79 5.03
CA ARG A 295 0.03 -3.98 5.85
C ARG A 295 -0.03 -3.68 7.33
N THR A 296 0.60 -2.60 7.72
CA THR A 296 0.56 -2.07 9.07
C THR A 296 -0.73 -1.30 9.30
N ILE A 297 -1.25 -1.39 10.52
CA ILE A 297 -2.51 -0.74 10.91
C ILE A 297 -2.25 0.72 11.30
N ASN A 298 -1.14 0.96 11.95
CA ASN A 298 -0.80 2.27 12.49
C ASN A 298 0.14 3.01 11.55
N VAL A 299 -0.39 3.97 10.78
CA VAL A 299 0.37 4.90 9.97
C VAL A 299 0.36 6.26 10.66
N ASP A 300 1.53 6.82 10.91
CA ASP A 300 1.69 8.15 11.53
C ASP A 300 1.60 9.26 10.47
N VAL A 301 0.37 9.56 10.05
CA VAL A 301 0.09 10.59 9.04
C VAL A 301 0.56 11.97 9.51
N ALA A 302 0.47 12.24 10.82
CA ALA A 302 0.86 13.54 11.38
C ALA A 302 2.36 13.80 11.23
N SER A 303 3.22 12.80 11.47
CA SER A 303 4.66 12.90 11.26
C SER A 303 5.01 13.07 9.79
N PHE A 304 4.34 12.35 8.87
CA PHE A 304 4.50 12.59 7.44
C PHE A 304 4.10 14.01 7.05
N ARG A 305 2.95 14.51 7.54
CA ARG A 305 2.52 15.88 7.26
C ARG A 305 3.54 16.90 7.73
N LYS A 306 4.15 16.68 8.91
CA LYS A 306 5.22 17.52 9.43
C LYS A 306 6.50 17.44 8.56
N ALA A 307 6.89 16.24 8.13
CA ALA A 307 8.05 16.06 7.26
C ALA A 307 7.88 16.72 5.90
N MET A 308 6.63 16.74 5.38
CA MET A 308 6.26 17.37 4.11
C MET A 308 5.94 18.88 4.24
N ALA A 309 6.30 19.52 5.35
CA ALA A 309 5.89 20.89 5.69
C ALA A 309 6.06 21.88 4.52
N GLY A 310 4.96 22.45 4.05
CA GLY A 310 4.91 23.43 2.95
C GLY A 310 4.99 22.84 1.54
N ALA A 311 5.20 21.54 1.38
CA ALA A 311 5.20 20.89 0.07
C ALA A 311 3.77 20.53 -0.37
N HIS A 312 3.51 20.65 -1.67
CA HIS A 312 2.23 20.32 -2.30
C HIS A 312 2.16 18.82 -2.64
N VAL A 313 2.10 17.98 -1.59
CA VAL A 313 2.07 16.53 -1.69
C VAL A 313 0.83 16.00 -0.95
N LYS A 314 0.08 15.10 -1.60
CA LYS A 314 -1.06 14.41 -0.99
C LYS A 314 -0.61 13.16 -0.25
N LEU A 315 -1.15 12.93 0.94
CA LEU A 315 -0.84 11.79 1.79
C LEU A 315 -2.04 10.84 1.85
N LEU A 316 -1.84 9.61 1.35
CA LEU A 316 -2.85 8.57 1.32
C LEU A 316 -2.34 7.34 2.11
N PRO A 317 -2.57 7.27 3.43
CA PRO A 317 -2.26 6.06 4.19
C PRO A 317 -3.06 4.87 3.64
N SER A 318 -2.40 3.72 3.59
CA SER A 318 -2.92 2.54 2.93
C SER A 318 -2.96 1.34 3.88
N PHE A 319 -4.03 0.56 3.77
CA PHE A 319 -4.18 -0.68 4.51
C PHE A 319 -4.74 -1.79 3.61
N ASP A 320 -4.01 -2.92 3.56
CA ASP A 320 -4.45 -4.15 2.93
C ASP A 320 -4.99 -5.10 3.99
N CYS A 321 -6.27 -5.03 4.26
CA CYS A 321 -6.91 -5.86 5.28
C CYS A 321 -6.85 -7.36 4.99
N TYR A 322 -6.61 -7.75 3.73
CA TYR A 322 -6.46 -9.17 3.38
C TYR A 322 -5.10 -9.74 3.82
N HIS A 323 -4.02 -8.94 3.67
CA HIS A 323 -2.67 -9.34 4.08
C HIS A 323 -2.18 -8.56 5.31
N ALA A 324 -3.09 -8.13 6.16
CA ALA A 324 -2.79 -7.43 7.38
C ALA A 324 -1.87 -8.25 8.30
N THR A 325 -1.39 -7.61 9.33
CA THR A 325 -0.54 -8.21 10.36
C THR A 325 -1.19 -9.40 11.06
N ASP A 326 -0.39 -10.22 11.71
CA ASP A 326 -0.87 -11.33 12.52
C ASP A 326 -1.96 -10.87 13.50
N GLY A 327 -3.00 -11.64 13.62
CA GLY A 327 -4.19 -11.33 14.40
C GLY A 327 -5.30 -10.63 13.62
N TYR A 328 -5.00 -10.02 12.47
CA TYR A 328 -5.96 -9.25 11.64
C TYR A 328 -5.97 -9.70 10.17
N HIS A 329 -5.15 -10.66 9.81
CA HIS A 329 -5.09 -11.20 8.46
C HIS A 329 -6.44 -11.74 8.00
N GLY A 330 -6.91 -11.28 6.85
CA GLY A 330 -8.21 -11.62 6.29
C GLY A 330 -9.40 -11.02 7.05
N ASP A 331 -9.20 -10.16 8.02
CA ASP A 331 -10.30 -9.42 8.65
C ASP A 331 -10.70 -8.22 7.80
N GLN A 332 -11.81 -8.36 7.12
CA GLN A 332 -12.40 -7.34 6.27
C GLN A 332 -13.70 -6.80 6.85
N SER A 333 -13.92 -7.00 8.16
CA SER A 333 -15.10 -6.47 8.83
C SER A 333 -15.17 -4.96 8.67
N LEU A 334 -16.36 -4.45 8.40
CA LEU A 334 -16.56 -3.00 8.27
C LEU A 334 -16.18 -2.26 9.55
N ASP A 335 -16.25 -2.92 10.71
CA ASP A 335 -15.90 -2.33 11.98
C ASP A 335 -14.38 -2.09 12.10
N LEU A 336 -13.55 -3.05 11.63
CA LEU A 336 -12.11 -2.86 11.54
C LEU A 336 -11.75 -1.73 10.57
N VAL A 337 -12.26 -1.81 9.34
CA VAL A 337 -11.88 -0.85 8.30
C VAL A 337 -12.33 0.56 8.66
N ARG A 338 -13.50 0.74 9.32
CA ARG A 338 -13.93 2.05 9.83
C ARG A 338 -12.99 2.60 10.89
N GLY A 339 -12.53 1.76 11.83
CA GLY A 339 -11.57 2.17 12.86
C GLY A 339 -10.23 2.58 12.24
N VAL A 340 -9.65 1.74 11.40
CA VAL A 340 -8.34 1.97 10.79
C VAL A 340 -8.37 3.19 9.86
N PHE A 341 -9.23 3.19 8.84
CA PHE A 341 -9.30 4.29 7.88
C PHE A 341 -9.86 5.58 8.48
N GLY A 342 -10.77 5.46 9.47
CA GLY A 342 -11.22 6.60 10.25
C GLY A 342 -10.07 7.29 10.97
N ASN A 343 -9.18 6.54 11.61
CA ASN A 343 -7.98 7.09 12.23
C ASN A 343 -7.10 7.85 11.23
N TYR A 344 -6.93 7.33 10.02
CA TYR A 344 -6.13 8.01 8.99
C TYR A 344 -6.72 9.36 8.60
N LEU A 345 -8.03 9.39 8.29
CA LEU A 345 -8.71 10.63 7.91
C LEU A 345 -8.77 11.64 9.07
N HIS A 346 -8.96 11.19 10.31
CA HIS A 346 -8.93 12.06 11.49
C HIS A 346 -7.55 12.68 11.78
N GLN A 347 -6.46 12.08 11.31
CA GLN A 347 -5.11 12.66 11.32
C GLN A 347 -4.88 13.68 10.21
N GLY A 348 -5.81 13.86 9.30
CA GLY A 348 -5.70 14.82 8.20
C GLY A 348 -5.11 14.22 6.92
N ALA A 349 -5.32 12.94 6.67
CA ALA A 349 -5.03 12.33 5.36
C ALA A 349 -5.89 12.97 4.26
N ASP A 350 -5.34 13.10 3.04
CA ASP A 350 -6.04 13.67 1.88
C ASP A 350 -7.01 12.67 1.21
N GLY A 351 -6.87 11.41 1.55
CA GLY A 351 -7.65 10.28 1.12
C GLY A 351 -7.04 9.01 1.69
N VAL A 352 -7.38 7.85 1.16
CA VAL A 352 -6.86 6.56 1.63
C VAL A 352 -6.45 5.67 0.47
N GLY A 353 -5.45 4.81 0.72
CA GLY A 353 -5.04 3.75 -0.20
C GLY A 353 -5.56 2.39 0.26
N THR A 354 -5.91 1.51 -0.69
CA THR A 354 -6.11 0.09 -0.40
C THR A 354 -5.45 -0.76 -1.48
N PHE A 355 -5.05 -1.97 -1.11
CA PHE A 355 -4.23 -2.84 -1.95
C PHE A 355 -4.83 -4.24 -2.00
N ASN A 356 -4.67 -4.93 -3.14
CA ASN A 356 -5.15 -6.28 -3.37
C ASN A 356 -6.63 -6.44 -3.04
N GLY A 357 -7.50 -6.23 -3.98
CA GLY A 357 -8.93 -6.43 -3.82
C GLY A 357 -9.47 -7.35 -4.92
N ILE A 358 -10.47 -8.16 -4.59
CA ILE A 358 -11.39 -8.67 -5.60
C ILE A 358 -12.28 -7.49 -5.97
N ILE A 359 -12.40 -7.23 -7.25
CA ILE A 359 -13.09 -6.06 -7.77
C ILE A 359 -14.39 -6.42 -8.46
N GLY A 360 -14.54 -7.66 -8.95
CA GLY A 360 -15.76 -8.14 -9.57
C GLY A 360 -16.69 -8.88 -8.62
N SER A 361 -17.95 -8.94 -8.96
CA SER A 361 -18.93 -9.76 -8.25
C SER A 361 -18.65 -11.27 -8.45
N PRO A 362 -19.21 -12.15 -7.58
CA PRO A 362 -19.12 -13.59 -7.78
C PRO A 362 -19.63 -14.05 -9.15
N GLU A 363 -20.67 -13.41 -9.66
CA GLU A 363 -21.24 -13.70 -10.97
C GLU A 363 -20.28 -13.33 -12.11
N GLN A 364 -19.62 -12.18 -12.00
CA GLN A 364 -18.61 -11.73 -12.95
C GLN A 364 -17.40 -12.63 -12.93
N ALA A 365 -16.89 -12.98 -11.73
CA ALA A 365 -15.81 -13.94 -11.58
C ALA A 365 -16.13 -15.30 -12.22
N LYS A 366 -17.35 -15.80 -12.01
CA LYS A 366 -17.84 -17.06 -12.61
C LYS A 366 -17.87 -17.00 -14.14
N LYS A 367 -18.31 -15.88 -14.73
CA LYS A 367 -18.28 -15.68 -16.20
C LYS A 367 -16.88 -15.81 -16.78
N LEU A 368 -15.88 -15.35 -16.04
CA LEU A 368 -14.47 -15.44 -16.42
C LEU A 368 -13.81 -16.77 -16.07
N GLY A 369 -14.55 -17.73 -15.48
CA GLY A 369 -13.98 -18.99 -15.03
C GLY A 369 -13.05 -18.87 -13.82
N LEU A 370 -13.07 -17.71 -13.12
CA LEU A 370 -12.27 -17.49 -11.93
C LEU A 370 -12.89 -18.25 -10.74
N THR A 371 -12.10 -19.08 -10.09
CA THR A 371 -12.49 -19.66 -8.81
C THR A 371 -12.28 -18.62 -7.71
N GLN A 372 -13.34 -17.95 -7.33
CA GLN A 372 -13.31 -17.00 -6.24
C GLN A 372 -13.26 -17.76 -4.91
N THR A 373 -12.07 -17.88 -4.33
CA THR A 373 -11.89 -18.43 -2.98
C THR A 373 -12.05 -17.36 -1.89
N ASP A 374 -11.94 -16.09 -2.25
CA ASP A 374 -11.98 -14.95 -1.35
C ASP A 374 -13.19 -14.07 -1.65
N THR A 375 -14.16 -14.07 -0.75
CA THR A 375 -15.26 -13.12 -0.77
C THR A 375 -14.79 -11.83 -0.10
N ARG A 376 -14.26 -10.89 -0.86
CA ARG A 376 -13.97 -9.55 -0.32
C ARG A 376 -15.24 -8.72 -0.28
N ASP A 377 -15.35 -7.95 0.79
CA ASP A 377 -16.53 -7.11 0.98
C ASP A 377 -16.37 -5.82 0.14
N LEU A 378 -17.02 -5.80 -1.02
CA LEU A 378 -17.04 -4.63 -1.91
C LEU A 378 -17.58 -3.37 -1.24
N ARG A 379 -18.34 -3.51 -0.12
CA ARG A 379 -18.81 -2.36 0.68
C ARG A 379 -17.68 -1.48 1.21
N VAL A 380 -16.45 -1.99 1.26
CA VAL A 380 -15.26 -1.19 1.59
C VAL A 380 -15.18 0.04 0.68
N PHE A 381 -15.40 -0.10 -0.63
CA PHE A 381 -15.35 1.02 -1.59
C PHE A 381 -16.45 2.06 -1.39
N PHE A 382 -17.49 1.75 -0.63
CA PHE A 382 -18.60 2.64 -0.29
C PHE A 382 -18.48 3.18 1.14
N THR A 383 -17.40 2.84 1.85
CA THR A 383 -17.30 3.12 3.28
C THR A 383 -16.07 3.94 3.63
N ILE A 384 -14.86 3.56 3.18
CA ILE A 384 -13.59 4.04 3.76
C ILE A 384 -13.13 5.40 3.24
N GLY A 385 -13.69 5.91 2.17
CA GLY A 385 -13.23 7.17 1.54
C GLY A 385 -13.76 8.44 2.20
N SER A 386 -14.61 8.35 3.25
CA SER A 386 -15.18 9.52 3.91
C SER A 386 -15.54 9.25 5.35
N LEU A 387 -15.25 10.22 6.23
CA LEU A 387 -15.72 10.18 7.63
C LEU A 387 -17.25 10.14 7.74
N THR A 388 -17.97 10.73 6.78
CA THR A 388 -19.44 10.73 6.77
C THR A 388 -20.03 9.32 6.66
N THR A 389 -19.34 8.42 5.96
CA THR A 389 -19.78 7.02 5.80
C THR A 389 -19.33 6.10 6.92
N MET A 390 -18.35 6.54 7.72
CA MET A 390 -17.76 5.76 8.81
C MET A 390 -18.23 6.18 10.20
N ASN A 391 -18.47 7.48 10.41
CA ASN A 391 -18.90 8.01 11.70
C ASN A 391 -20.25 7.43 12.14
N ASP A 392 -20.46 7.36 13.47
CA ASP A 392 -21.70 6.91 14.10
C ASP A 392 -22.12 5.47 13.74
N LYS A 393 -21.15 4.63 13.40
CA LYS A 393 -21.32 3.20 13.13
C LYS A 393 -20.37 2.40 14.01
N ALA A 394 -20.69 1.14 14.25
CA ALA A 394 -19.82 0.23 14.97
C ALA A 394 -18.44 0.19 14.31
N ARG A 395 -17.40 0.29 15.13
CA ARG A 395 -15.99 0.29 14.71
C ARG A 395 -15.08 -0.14 15.84
N TYR A 396 -13.92 -0.63 15.51
CA TYR A 396 -12.91 -0.86 16.53
C TYR A 396 -11.51 -0.45 16.09
N TYR A 397 -10.72 -0.05 17.09
CA TYR A 397 -9.33 0.37 16.95
C TYR A 397 -8.44 -0.72 17.53
N PRO A 398 -7.62 -1.37 16.72
CA PRO A 398 -6.71 -2.41 17.20
C PRO A 398 -5.35 -1.81 17.60
N ILE A 399 -4.67 -2.47 18.55
CA ILE A 399 -3.23 -2.32 18.71
C ILE A 399 -2.53 -3.35 17.80
N GLU A 400 -1.53 -2.91 17.09
CA GLU A 400 -0.82 -3.73 16.12
C GLU A 400 -0.06 -4.88 16.79
N ARG A 401 -0.09 -6.04 16.13
CA ARG A 401 0.59 -7.26 16.56
C ARG A 401 1.72 -7.58 15.59
N ARG A 402 2.88 -7.96 16.15
CA ARG A 402 4.04 -8.38 15.33
C ARG A 402 3.73 -9.66 14.56
N GLY A 403 4.34 -9.76 13.39
CA GLY A 403 4.20 -10.90 12.51
C GLY A 403 3.27 -10.61 11.34
N GLY A 404 3.00 -11.63 10.57
CA GLY A 404 2.28 -11.52 9.32
C GLY A 404 3.15 -11.86 8.13
N TYR A 405 3.16 -11.09 7.09
CA TYR A 405 3.89 -11.39 5.86
C TYR A 405 5.39 -11.16 6.05
N ALA A 406 6.14 -12.25 6.21
CA ALA A 406 7.51 -12.29 6.69
C ALA A 406 8.60 -11.80 5.71
N HIS A 407 8.25 -11.46 4.48
CA HIS A 407 9.26 -11.17 3.45
C HIS A 407 9.99 -9.84 3.63
N ASN A 408 9.70 -9.11 4.69
CA ASN A 408 10.25 -7.78 4.94
C ASN A 408 10.97 -7.69 6.30
N GLU A 409 11.47 -8.79 6.82
CA GLU A 409 12.26 -8.76 8.07
C GLU A 409 13.44 -7.79 7.91
N GLY A 410 13.56 -6.87 8.86
CA GLY A 410 14.62 -5.86 8.87
C GLY A 410 14.32 -4.58 8.09
N HIS A 411 13.10 -4.40 7.59
CA HIS A 411 12.67 -3.20 6.87
C HIS A 411 11.65 -2.38 7.67
N GLY A 412 11.58 -1.08 7.40
CA GLY A 412 10.70 -0.15 8.09
C GLY A 412 9.20 -0.50 8.00
N SER A 413 8.80 -1.36 7.07
CA SER A 413 7.42 -1.80 6.86
C SER A 413 7.08 -3.18 7.44
N SER A 414 7.97 -3.77 8.22
CA SER A 414 7.82 -5.16 8.69
C SER A 414 7.06 -5.31 10.00
N ASN A 415 6.54 -4.22 10.56
CA ASN A 415 5.91 -4.14 11.89
C ASN A 415 6.68 -4.83 13.04
N THR A 416 8.00 -4.97 12.88
CA THR A 416 8.86 -5.58 13.90
C THR A 416 8.82 -4.87 15.24
N HIS A 417 8.44 -3.61 15.24
CA HIS A 417 8.29 -2.76 16.43
C HIS A 417 6.85 -2.73 16.98
N ALA A 418 5.92 -3.47 16.35
CA ALA A 418 4.55 -3.57 16.88
C ALA A 418 4.58 -4.08 18.33
N PRO A 419 3.80 -3.47 19.24
CA PRO A 419 3.96 -3.71 20.67
C PRO A 419 3.45 -5.08 21.12
N LEU A 420 2.51 -5.69 20.42
CA LEU A 420 1.96 -6.99 20.75
C LEU A 420 2.67 -8.13 19.99
N PRO A 421 2.71 -9.35 20.56
CA PRO A 421 2.27 -9.71 21.90
C PRO A 421 3.27 -9.31 22.98
N ILE A 422 2.78 -9.10 24.22
CA ILE A 422 3.62 -8.83 25.39
C ILE A 422 3.40 -9.86 26.49
N VAL A 423 4.45 -10.16 27.25
CA VAL A 423 4.42 -11.06 28.39
C VAL A 423 4.11 -10.26 29.65
N LEU A 424 3.08 -10.68 30.40
CA LEU A 424 2.77 -10.15 31.73
C LEU A 424 3.45 -11.03 32.78
N ARG A 425 4.21 -10.42 33.68
CA ARG A 425 4.88 -11.07 34.80
C ARG A 425 4.30 -10.61 36.11
N ASN A 426 4.19 -11.54 37.05
CA ASN A 426 3.51 -11.35 38.31
C ASN A 426 4.16 -10.33 39.26
N ASP A 427 5.44 -10.12 39.12
CA ASP A 427 6.30 -9.33 39.98
C ASP A 427 6.81 -8.02 39.34
N GLN A 428 6.21 -7.64 38.19
CA GLN A 428 6.65 -6.49 37.43
C GLN A 428 5.61 -5.36 37.43
N GLU A 429 6.12 -4.16 37.18
CA GLU A 429 5.29 -3.00 36.87
C GLU A 429 4.31 -3.29 35.72
N PRO A 430 3.15 -2.66 35.69
CA PRO A 430 2.18 -2.85 34.62
C PRO A 430 2.79 -2.61 33.25
N SER A 431 2.55 -3.54 32.34
CA SER A 431 2.93 -3.35 30.93
C SER A 431 2.09 -2.24 30.31
N THR A 432 2.75 -1.30 29.66
CA THR A 432 2.09 -0.14 29.05
C THR A 432 2.00 -0.31 27.53
N LEU A 433 0.82 -0.04 27.00
CA LEU A 433 0.51 0.03 25.57
C LEU A 433 -0.14 1.37 25.24
N THR A 434 -0.06 1.76 23.98
CA THR A 434 -0.76 2.94 23.45
C THR A 434 -1.71 2.51 22.34
N ILE A 435 -2.95 3.00 22.41
CA ILE A 435 -3.94 2.84 21.36
C ILE A 435 -4.31 4.21 20.79
N PRO A 436 -4.07 4.47 19.50
CA PRO A 436 -4.44 5.73 18.88
C PRO A 436 -5.94 5.74 18.54
N ILE A 437 -6.66 6.78 18.99
CA ILE A 437 -8.05 7.04 18.62
C ILE A 437 -8.15 8.51 18.26
N TRP A 438 -8.08 8.83 16.98
CA TRP A 438 -7.99 10.22 16.51
C TRP A 438 -9.33 10.92 16.37
N GLU A 439 -10.44 10.18 16.48
CA GLU A 439 -11.76 10.79 16.52
C GLU A 439 -12.08 11.39 17.90
N LYS A 440 -12.99 12.36 17.91
CA LYS A 440 -13.67 12.79 19.14
C LYS A 440 -14.89 11.90 19.35
N VAL A 441 -14.79 10.95 20.27
CA VAL A 441 -15.90 10.04 20.57
C VAL A 441 -17.09 10.83 21.12
N LYS A 442 -18.28 10.58 20.56
CA LYS A 442 -19.52 11.27 20.96
C LYS A 442 -20.06 10.75 22.29
N SER A 443 -20.71 11.63 23.04
CA SER A 443 -21.45 11.25 24.25
C SER A 443 -22.55 10.24 23.89
N GLY A 444 -22.69 9.19 24.72
CA GLY A 444 -23.67 8.13 24.50
C GLY A 444 -23.17 6.95 23.66
N THR A 445 -21.96 7.03 23.10
CA THR A 445 -21.31 5.88 22.45
C THR A 445 -20.97 4.83 23.51
N ALA A 446 -21.35 3.57 23.29
CA ALA A 446 -20.87 2.47 24.11
C ALA A 446 -19.42 2.14 23.75
N ALA A 447 -18.56 2.02 24.76
CA ALA A 447 -17.15 1.73 24.55
C ALA A 447 -16.70 0.53 25.39
N ARG A 448 -15.99 -0.41 24.76
CA ARG A 448 -15.44 -1.60 25.39
C ARG A 448 -13.99 -1.80 24.98
N LEU A 449 -13.12 -2.06 25.96
CA LEU A 449 -11.76 -2.51 25.70
C LEU A 449 -11.74 -4.03 25.78
N ARG A 450 -11.40 -4.68 24.66
CA ARG A 450 -11.21 -6.14 24.57
C ARG A 450 -9.73 -6.45 24.68
N VAL A 451 -9.39 -7.40 25.55
CA VAL A 451 -8.04 -7.92 25.74
C VAL A 451 -8.09 -9.44 25.54
N VAL A 452 -7.27 -9.95 24.62
CA VAL A 452 -7.13 -11.41 24.38
C VAL A 452 -5.85 -11.88 25.04
N LEU A 453 -5.98 -12.82 25.93
CA LEU A 453 -4.89 -13.35 26.74
C LEU A 453 -4.59 -14.82 26.37
N PHE A 454 -3.31 -15.15 26.30
CA PHE A 454 -2.84 -16.53 26.15
C PHE A 454 -2.37 -17.08 27.51
N GLN A 455 -2.71 -18.33 27.80
CA GLN A 455 -2.40 -19.02 29.07
C GLN A 455 -2.98 -18.38 30.33
N HIS A 456 -4.04 -17.59 30.20
CA HIS A 456 -4.81 -17.09 31.33
C HIS A 456 -5.63 -18.24 31.96
N VAL A 457 -5.68 -18.26 33.29
CA VAL A 457 -6.52 -19.17 34.08
C VAL A 457 -7.44 -18.39 35.01
N GLU A 458 -8.51 -19.03 35.49
CA GLU A 458 -9.57 -18.37 36.27
C GLU A 458 -9.04 -17.70 37.54
N SER A 459 -7.99 -18.24 38.16
CA SER A 459 -7.38 -17.67 39.36
C SER A 459 -6.48 -16.46 39.10
N ASP A 460 -6.20 -16.11 37.84
CA ASP A 460 -5.41 -14.93 37.52
C ASP A 460 -6.26 -13.66 37.66
N GLU A 461 -5.76 -12.69 38.42
CA GLU A 461 -6.38 -11.37 38.54
C GLU A 461 -5.72 -10.42 37.51
N VAL A 462 -6.38 -10.19 36.39
CA VAL A 462 -5.94 -9.22 35.38
C VAL A 462 -6.60 -7.88 35.67
N THR A 463 -5.78 -6.82 35.79
CA THR A 463 -6.23 -5.45 35.95
C THR A 463 -5.83 -4.61 34.75
N VAL A 464 -6.72 -3.72 34.33
CA VAL A 464 -6.50 -2.83 33.19
C VAL A 464 -6.85 -1.40 33.61
N GLN A 465 -5.97 -0.47 33.31
CA GLN A 465 -6.21 0.96 33.41
C GLN A 465 -6.14 1.61 32.05
N LEU A 466 -7.02 2.56 31.81
CA LEU A 466 -7.00 3.42 30.61
C LEU A 466 -6.83 4.87 31.03
N ASN A 467 -5.78 5.52 30.58
CA ASN A 467 -5.43 6.90 30.94
C ASN A 467 -5.35 7.14 32.47
N GLY A 468 -4.92 6.11 33.20
CA GLY A 468 -4.82 6.15 34.68
C GLY A 468 -6.11 5.78 35.44
N THR A 469 -7.21 5.54 34.73
CA THR A 469 -8.48 5.11 35.34
C THR A 469 -8.62 3.59 35.25
N ALA A 470 -8.84 2.93 36.39
CA ALA A 470 -9.10 1.50 36.46
C ALA A 470 -10.43 1.15 35.77
N LEU A 471 -10.40 0.15 34.89
CA LEU A 471 -11.58 -0.27 34.13
C LEU A 471 -12.32 -1.40 34.87
N LYS A 472 -13.65 -1.38 34.77
CA LYS A 472 -14.50 -2.45 35.29
C LYS A 472 -14.57 -3.58 34.27
N LYS A 473 -14.20 -4.79 34.72
CA LYS A 473 -14.36 -6.03 33.96
C LYS A 473 -15.84 -6.33 33.75
N ASP A 474 -16.24 -6.63 32.54
CA ASP A 474 -17.63 -6.90 32.12
C ASP A 474 -17.83 -8.37 31.69
N LEU A 475 -16.90 -8.91 30.92
CA LEU A 475 -17.00 -10.27 30.37
C LEU A 475 -15.67 -11.00 30.48
N VAL A 476 -15.74 -12.32 30.74
CA VAL A 476 -14.62 -13.26 30.58
C VAL A 476 -15.10 -14.45 29.78
N ASP A 477 -14.45 -14.72 28.67
CA ASP A 477 -14.70 -15.88 27.80
C ASP A 477 -13.43 -16.73 27.70
N ALA A 478 -13.35 -17.76 28.54
CA ALA A 478 -12.21 -18.68 28.61
C ALA A 478 -12.18 -19.68 27.44
N GLN A 479 -13.21 -19.73 26.60
CA GLN A 479 -13.30 -20.62 25.46
C GLN A 479 -13.04 -19.89 24.14
N TRP A 480 -12.58 -18.64 24.20
CA TRP A 480 -12.31 -17.82 23.03
C TRP A 480 -11.33 -18.50 22.06
N LYS A 481 -11.63 -18.40 20.79
CA LYS A 481 -10.77 -18.84 19.68
C LYS A 481 -10.61 -17.70 18.69
N ASP A 482 -9.40 -17.47 18.23
CA ASP A 482 -9.11 -16.48 17.20
C ASP A 482 -8.30 -17.13 16.07
N PRO A 483 -8.97 -17.46 14.96
CA PRO A 483 -8.31 -18.10 13.82
C PRO A 483 -7.30 -17.20 13.12
N ARG A 484 -7.32 -15.89 13.40
CA ARG A 484 -6.39 -14.92 12.81
C ARG A 484 -5.08 -14.78 13.56
N ILE A 485 -4.98 -15.31 14.78
CA ILE A 485 -3.71 -15.39 15.51
C ILE A 485 -2.95 -16.62 15.03
N PHE A 486 -1.91 -16.42 14.22
CA PHE A 486 -1.15 -17.52 13.62
C PHE A 486 -0.29 -18.27 14.63
N SER A 487 0.30 -17.56 15.58
CA SER A 487 1.28 -18.10 16.50
C SER A 487 1.22 -17.43 17.85
N PRO A 488 0.33 -17.89 18.76
CA PRO A 488 0.22 -17.31 20.10
C PRO A 488 1.49 -17.45 20.93
N ASP A 489 2.33 -18.44 20.67
CA ASP A 489 3.51 -18.83 21.44
C ASP A 489 4.84 -18.41 20.82
N SER A 490 4.88 -18.07 19.54
CA SER A 490 6.11 -17.70 18.86
C SER A 490 5.92 -16.44 18.00
N GLN A 491 6.90 -15.52 18.09
CA GLN A 491 6.88 -14.25 17.39
C GLN A 491 8.31 -13.82 17.01
N PRO A 492 8.50 -13.17 15.85
CA PRO A 492 7.49 -12.87 14.85
C PRO A 492 6.99 -14.15 14.17
N ALA A 493 5.69 -14.22 13.89
CA ALA A 493 5.17 -15.32 13.10
C ALA A 493 5.62 -15.14 11.64
N THR A 494 6.38 -16.08 11.14
CA THR A 494 6.67 -16.17 9.71
C THR A 494 5.49 -16.85 9.03
N VAL A 495 4.80 -16.12 8.17
CA VAL A 495 3.70 -16.68 7.38
C VAL A 495 4.25 -17.15 6.04
N THR A 496 4.41 -18.44 5.90
CA THR A 496 4.53 -19.05 4.59
C THR A 496 3.11 -19.17 4.01
N PRO A 497 2.83 -18.71 2.80
CA PRO A 497 1.55 -18.95 2.15
C PRO A 497 1.20 -20.44 2.21
N GLY A 498 0.04 -20.78 2.78
CA GLY A 498 -0.39 -22.17 3.02
C GLY A 498 -0.10 -22.75 4.41
N ALA A 499 0.75 -22.12 5.24
CA ALA A 499 0.98 -22.52 6.65
C ALA A 499 0.04 -21.78 7.64
N LEU A 500 -1.01 -21.18 7.14
CA LEU A 500 -1.72 -20.04 7.70
C LEU A 500 -2.64 -20.33 8.88
N VAL A 501 -2.89 -21.57 9.25
CA VAL A 501 -3.83 -21.82 10.34
C VAL A 501 -3.29 -22.91 11.25
N ARG A 502 -2.67 -22.52 12.35
CA ARG A 502 -2.58 -23.42 13.48
C ARG A 502 -3.99 -23.66 13.99
N ASN A 503 -4.29 -24.93 14.26
CA ASN A 503 -5.63 -25.38 14.63
C ASN A 503 -6.21 -24.51 15.78
N PRO A 504 -7.23 -23.66 15.53
CA PRO A 504 -7.82 -22.82 16.57
C PRO A 504 -8.35 -23.61 17.77
N ALA A 505 -8.71 -24.89 17.56
CA ALA A 505 -9.24 -25.74 18.62
C ALA A 505 -8.24 -25.95 19.76
N THR A 506 -6.94 -25.86 19.52
CA THR A 506 -5.89 -26.04 20.55
C THR A 506 -5.44 -24.75 21.19
N GLN A 507 -5.91 -23.60 20.74
CA GLN A 507 -5.57 -22.33 21.36
C GLN A 507 -6.10 -22.23 22.80
N LYS A 508 -5.24 -21.77 23.71
CA LYS A 508 -5.60 -21.46 25.11
C LYS A 508 -5.76 -19.96 25.28
N LEU A 509 -6.78 -19.39 24.62
CA LEU A 509 -7.08 -17.97 24.66
C LEU A 509 -8.25 -17.69 25.59
N THR A 510 -8.15 -16.56 26.30
CA THR A 510 -9.24 -15.98 27.08
C THR A 510 -9.48 -14.56 26.58
N ARG A 511 -10.73 -14.24 26.23
CA ARG A 511 -11.16 -12.88 25.93
C ARG A 511 -11.69 -12.25 27.20
N VAL A 512 -11.16 -11.08 27.55
CA VAL A 512 -11.64 -10.26 28.66
C VAL A 512 -12.10 -8.91 28.11
N GLU A 513 -13.30 -8.49 28.44
CA GLU A 513 -13.84 -7.19 28.06
C GLU A 513 -14.03 -6.28 29.27
N PHE A 514 -13.74 -5.00 29.09
CA PHE A 514 -13.85 -3.97 30.11
C PHE A 514 -14.76 -2.85 29.59
N LEU A 515 -15.65 -2.36 30.46
CA LEU A 515 -16.44 -1.17 30.17
C LEU A 515 -15.53 0.06 30.21
N VAL A 516 -15.65 0.91 29.21
CA VAL A 516 -14.86 2.13 29.11
C VAL A 516 -15.77 3.35 29.24
N PRO A 517 -15.61 4.15 30.26
CA PRO A 517 -16.24 5.47 30.33
C PRO A 517 -15.68 6.36 29.22
N ILE A 518 -16.53 6.87 28.34
CA ILE A 518 -16.08 7.60 27.16
C ILE A 518 -15.38 8.92 27.49
N GLU A 519 -15.69 9.50 28.64
CA GLU A 519 -15.10 10.75 29.14
C GLU A 519 -13.60 10.63 29.44
N ILE A 520 -13.09 9.41 29.65
CA ILE A 520 -11.65 9.19 29.86
C ILE A 520 -10.90 8.99 28.54
N LEU A 521 -11.60 8.77 27.40
CA LEU A 521 -10.98 8.66 26.10
C LEU A 521 -10.46 10.02 25.63
N LYS A 522 -9.24 10.02 25.11
CA LYS A 522 -8.60 11.22 24.56
C LYS A 522 -8.53 11.10 23.04
N ARG A 523 -8.64 12.23 22.37
CA ARG A 523 -8.29 12.29 20.95
C ARG A 523 -6.77 12.11 20.80
N GLY A 524 -6.35 11.17 19.95
CA GLY A 524 -4.96 10.78 19.79
C GLY A 524 -4.60 9.58 20.65
N GLU A 525 -3.47 9.61 21.32
CA GLU A 525 -2.95 8.48 22.08
C GLU A 525 -3.69 8.26 23.41
N ASN A 526 -4.10 7.02 23.63
CA ASN A 526 -4.68 6.54 24.86
C ASN A 526 -3.78 5.48 25.47
N ARG A 527 -3.32 5.72 26.70
CA ARG A 527 -2.40 4.84 27.42
C ARG A 527 -3.17 3.74 28.15
N ILE A 528 -2.82 2.50 27.88
CA ILE A 528 -3.36 1.31 28.54
C ILE A 528 -2.25 0.72 29.41
N ALA A 529 -2.53 0.47 30.70
CA ALA A 529 -1.65 -0.26 31.60
C ALA A 529 -2.32 -1.59 31.98
N ILE A 530 -1.62 -2.70 31.77
CA ILE A 530 -2.12 -4.04 32.03
C ILE A 530 -1.19 -4.74 33.01
N SER A 531 -1.73 -5.32 34.06
CA SER A 531 -1.00 -6.15 35.00
C SER A 531 -1.75 -7.44 35.32
N VAL A 532 -1.00 -8.45 35.76
CA VAL A 532 -1.54 -9.73 36.19
C VAL A 532 -1.04 -10.03 37.62
N ASN A 533 -1.93 -10.44 38.48
CA ASN A 533 -1.60 -11.05 39.76
C ASN A 533 -1.98 -12.52 39.68
N ARG A 534 -0.99 -13.38 39.51
CA ARG A 534 -1.17 -14.83 39.35
C ARG A 534 -1.09 -15.52 40.72
N LYS A 535 -2.17 -16.17 41.13
CA LYS A 535 -2.26 -16.91 42.37
C LYS A 535 -2.16 -18.41 42.09
N GLY A 536 -1.14 -19.08 42.62
CA GLY A 536 -1.02 -20.53 42.56
C GLY A 536 0.38 -21.05 42.22
N PRO A 537 0.60 -22.34 42.37
CA PRO A 537 1.87 -22.96 42.10
C PRO A 537 2.03 -23.19 40.58
N PHE A 538 2.47 -22.18 39.88
CA PHE A 538 2.80 -22.29 38.47
C PHE A 538 4.30 -22.49 38.28
N PRO A 539 4.75 -23.32 37.33
CA PRO A 539 6.16 -23.37 36.97
C PRO A 539 6.67 -21.98 36.58
N PRO A 540 7.92 -21.63 36.90
CA PRO A 540 8.50 -20.32 36.58
C PRO A 540 8.45 -19.95 35.09
N SER A 541 8.32 -20.95 34.22
CA SER A 541 8.20 -20.79 32.77
C SER A 541 6.77 -20.42 32.31
N THR A 542 5.77 -20.44 33.18
CA THR A 542 4.40 -20.10 32.80
C THR A 542 4.15 -18.61 32.97
N TYR A 543 3.64 -18.00 31.94
CA TYR A 543 3.34 -16.57 31.89
C TYR A 543 1.99 -16.35 31.19
N VAL A 544 1.36 -15.23 31.49
CA VAL A 544 0.22 -14.72 30.74
C VAL A 544 0.74 -13.80 29.64
N LYS A 545 0.26 -13.97 28.43
CA LYS A 545 0.63 -13.11 27.33
C LYS A 545 -0.58 -12.36 26.79
N VAL A 546 -0.44 -11.04 26.59
CA VAL A 546 -1.46 -10.25 25.87
C VAL A 546 -1.23 -10.44 24.38
N GLU A 547 -2.21 -11.01 23.71
CA GLU A 547 -2.14 -11.32 22.29
C GLU A 547 -2.81 -10.26 21.44
N LYS A 548 -3.95 -9.70 21.89
CA LYS A 548 -4.66 -8.61 21.20
C LYS A 548 -5.23 -7.61 22.20
N VAL A 549 -5.30 -6.37 21.78
CA VAL A 549 -6.03 -5.30 22.46
C VAL A 549 -6.79 -4.49 21.41
N GLU A 550 -8.09 -4.33 21.64
CA GLU A 550 -9.00 -3.66 20.71
C GLU A 550 -9.96 -2.75 21.47
N MET A 551 -10.12 -1.50 21.02
CA MET A 551 -11.14 -0.59 21.53
C MET A 551 -12.35 -0.63 20.58
N HIS A 552 -13.47 -1.17 21.06
CA HIS A 552 -14.74 -1.24 20.34
C HIS A 552 -15.62 -0.06 20.71
N LEU A 553 -16.18 0.61 19.71
CA LEU A 553 -17.16 1.69 19.83
C LEU A 553 -18.43 1.31 19.08
N GLU A 554 -19.59 1.38 19.77
CA GLU A 554 -20.91 0.95 19.26
C GLU A 554 -21.95 2.06 19.33
#